data_6516eb17a046b351e75116e01eb07964
#
_entry.id   6516eb17a046b351e75116e01eb07964
#
_cell.length_a   1.000
_cell.length_b   1.000
_cell.length_c   1.000
_cell.angle_alpha   90.00
_cell.angle_beta   90.00
_cell.angle_gamma   90.00
#
_symmetry.space_group_name_H-M   'P 1'
#
loop_
_entity.id
_entity.type
_entity.pdbx_description
1 polymer ?
#
loop_
_entity_poly.entity_id
_entity_poly.type
_entity_poly.pdbx_seq_one_letter_code
_entity_poly.pdbx_strand_id
1 'polypeptide(L)'
;MAMVETTGRDSKFIGNFTLTDIGEVDVITETGIIPSVKFKIKFDNGSISEDTTLPLEELGKLDWYSLHPHLKLCQKLPTAQQNLMNLIRSALPNSPKQTQYQVKRLGTHTIDGEPVYNTGGDLIRCSPITKNCTNILLVSQGYNLDIDQTLNESEAAAEMMKIVSLCPDVGRVIFSHLLLYIMRKAYKDAVIAPCCSLFLYGGSGQFKTTYSTFLTQIHNRSKGILRPDRLNSSIPGATELIYKKSDCVVVLDDLCPRDSKKTMAQQEETLLEIARIIADGTRPAKFRGHTVPRKEPPSCGVLFTGEYLIGTGSDAARLLPIRLTTPIDKVKLSECQAKPLVVSTFFHYYIKWYIEKYSTIQDLLRKWWEKYTKTDLGVHRRLQETHFFLNTANKIFLQYCMENGLTSPEKASVHHQSFENLLNCLVQAQDVRVKQGIKSNPNNVDFFDVLCALYKNGDFHVAKNRKRFNSSSSKYDGLIHNELLC
;
A
#
# COMPACT_ATOMS: atom_id res chain seq x y z
N MET A 1 13.76 2.45 -44.03
CA MET A 1 13.55 1.08 -44.53
C MET A 1 14.46 0.13 -43.78
N ALA A 2 13.90 -0.80 -42.98
CA ALA A 2 14.72 -1.81 -42.33
C ALA A 2 15.24 -2.78 -43.39
N MET A 3 16.52 -2.68 -43.71
CA MET A 3 17.21 -3.60 -44.60
C MET A 3 17.90 -4.69 -43.75
N VAL A 4 17.64 -5.94 -44.04
CA VAL A 4 18.53 -7.02 -43.63
C VAL A 4 19.56 -7.18 -44.74
N GLU A 5 20.80 -6.74 -44.53
CA GLU A 5 21.92 -7.13 -45.34
C GLU A 5 22.23 -8.61 -45.06
N THR A 6 21.68 -9.48 -45.90
CA THR A 6 22.21 -10.84 -46.02
C THR A 6 23.33 -10.78 -47.06
N THR A 7 24.51 -11.23 -46.69
CA THR A 7 25.63 -11.44 -47.61
C THR A 7 25.17 -12.34 -48.75
N GLY A 8 24.70 -11.73 -49.85
CA GLY A 8 24.29 -12.43 -51.06
C GLY A 8 22.91 -12.06 -51.56
N ARG A 9 22.84 -11.16 -52.48
CA ARG A 9 21.85 -10.87 -53.53
C ARG A 9 20.36 -10.58 -53.22
N ASP A 10 19.83 -10.66 -51.99
CA ASP A 10 18.43 -10.29 -51.73
C ASP A 10 18.30 -9.50 -50.40
N SER A 11 18.37 -8.19 -50.48
CA SER A 11 17.94 -7.31 -49.37
C SER A 11 16.41 -7.34 -49.28
N LYS A 12 15.86 -8.04 -48.26
CA LYS A 12 14.41 -8.14 -48.03
C LYS A 12 13.97 -7.04 -47.06
N PHE A 13 13.09 -6.16 -47.53
CA PHE A 13 12.46 -5.17 -46.66
C PHE A 13 11.50 -5.84 -45.65
N ILE A 14 11.71 -5.60 -44.38
CA ILE A 14 10.84 -6.12 -43.33
C ILE A 14 9.63 -5.18 -43.18
N GLY A 15 9.84 -3.87 -43.25
CA GLY A 15 8.80 -2.87 -43.05
C GLY A 15 9.25 -1.45 -43.42
N ASN A 16 8.41 -0.47 -43.11
CA ASN A 16 8.64 0.96 -43.36
C ASN A 16 9.44 1.65 -42.21
N PHE A 17 10.32 0.94 -41.58
CA PHE A 17 11.12 1.45 -40.44
C PHE A 17 12.54 0.84 -40.47
N THR A 18 13.42 1.48 -39.68
CA THR A 18 14.79 0.95 -39.43
C THR A 18 15.01 0.89 -37.93
N LEU A 19 15.65 -0.15 -37.42
CA LEU A 19 16.12 -0.22 -36.06
C LEU A 19 17.52 0.40 -35.98
N THR A 20 17.68 1.32 -35.02
CA THR A 20 18.96 1.99 -34.75
C THR A 20 19.31 1.86 -33.26
N ASP A 21 20.57 2.14 -32.91
CA ASP A 21 21.05 2.12 -31.53
C ASP A 21 20.80 0.75 -30.82
N ILE A 22 20.94 -0.35 -31.58
CA ILE A 22 20.71 -1.70 -31.04
C ILE A 22 21.84 -2.07 -30.09
N GLY A 23 21.49 -2.48 -28.86
CA GLY A 23 22.48 -2.88 -27.84
C GLY A 23 21.91 -3.89 -26.83
N GLU A 24 22.80 -4.67 -26.21
CA GLU A 24 22.43 -5.52 -25.09
C GLU A 24 22.27 -4.71 -23.81
N VAL A 25 21.21 -5.03 -23.08
CA VAL A 25 20.90 -4.40 -21.79
C VAL A 25 20.49 -5.46 -20.77
N ASP A 26 21.20 -5.53 -19.67
CA ASP A 26 20.69 -6.25 -18.49
C ASP A 26 19.70 -5.36 -17.75
N VAL A 27 18.42 -5.71 -17.83
CA VAL A 27 17.37 -5.02 -17.09
C VAL A 27 17.27 -5.61 -15.69
N ILE A 28 17.72 -4.85 -14.69
CA ILE A 28 17.60 -5.24 -13.29
C ILE A 28 16.21 -4.86 -12.81
N THR A 29 15.45 -5.85 -12.36
CA THR A 29 14.10 -5.71 -11.81
C THR A 29 14.07 -6.18 -10.36
N GLU A 30 12.94 -5.98 -9.69
CA GLU A 30 12.70 -6.51 -8.33
C GLU A 30 12.80 -8.05 -8.25
N THR A 31 12.60 -8.75 -9.37
CA THR A 31 12.56 -10.21 -9.45
C THR A 31 13.84 -10.82 -10.00
N GLY A 32 14.80 -10.01 -10.42
CA GLY A 32 16.08 -10.46 -10.94
C GLY A 32 16.53 -9.72 -12.20
N ILE A 33 17.56 -10.25 -12.83
CA ILE A 33 18.13 -9.71 -14.07
C ILE A 33 17.41 -10.33 -15.26
N ILE A 34 16.90 -9.48 -16.14
CA ILE A 34 16.25 -9.90 -17.41
C ILE A 34 17.16 -9.46 -18.57
N PRO A 35 17.83 -10.40 -19.24
CA PRO A 35 18.58 -10.09 -20.45
C PRO A 35 17.63 -9.51 -21.52
N SER A 36 17.94 -8.32 -22.00
CA SER A 36 17.07 -7.52 -22.85
C SER A 36 17.86 -6.89 -24.00
N VAL A 37 17.15 -6.43 -24.99
CA VAL A 37 17.70 -5.62 -26.09
C VAL A 37 17.05 -4.26 -26.07
N LYS A 38 17.86 -3.24 -26.24
CA LYS A 38 17.47 -1.84 -26.38
C LYS A 38 17.69 -1.40 -27.82
N PHE A 39 16.73 -0.69 -28.38
CA PHE A 39 16.84 -0.12 -29.73
C PHE A 39 15.92 1.09 -29.90
N LYS A 40 16.16 1.89 -30.94
CA LYS A 40 15.25 2.94 -31.40
C LYS A 40 14.65 2.56 -32.73
N ILE A 41 13.47 3.08 -33.01
CA ILE A 41 12.78 2.91 -34.30
C ILE A 41 12.86 4.22 -35.06
N LYS A 42 13.50 4.19 -36.22
CA LYS A 42 13.52 5.32 -37.14
C LYS A 42 12.46 5.08 -38.22
N PHE A 43 11.51 6.00 -38.33
CA PHE A 43 10.42 5.95 -39.31
C PHE A 43 10.83 6.53 -40.66
N ASP A 44 10.10 6.19 -41.73
CA ASP A 44 10.36 6.70 -43.11
C ASP A 44 10.28 8.23 -43.22
N ASN A 45 9.53 8.88 -42.37
CA ASN A 45 9.44 10.35 -42.29
C ASN A 45 10.66 11.00 -41.59
N GLY A 46 11.64 10.18 -41.21
CA GLY A 46 12.86 10.62 -40.51
C GLY A 46 12.71 10.82 -38.99
N SER A 47 11.52 10.71 -38.43
CA SER A 47 11.34 10.73 -36.96
C SER A 47 11.94 9.48 -36.32
N ILE A 48 12.41 9.60 -35.06
CA ILE A 48 13.00 8.53 -34.28
C ILE A 48 12.14 8.35 -33.02
N SER A 49 11.82 7.08 -32.67
CA SER A 49 11.12 6.77 -31.43
C SER A 49 12.00 7.02 -30.20
N GLU A 50 11.37 7.05 -29.04
CA GLU A 50 12.08 6.85 -27.80
C GLU A 50 12.71 5.46 -27.73
N ASP A 51 13.60 5.26 -26.75
CA ASP A 51 14.25 3.96 -26.50
C ASP A 51 13.21 2.87 -26.22
N THR A 52 13.27 1.78 -26.96
CA THR A 52 12.47 0.58 -26.74
C THR A 52 13.37 -0.49 -26.14
N THR A 53 13.01 -1.00 -24.96
CA THR A 53 13.72 -2.08 -24.30
C THR A 53 12.80 -3.29 -24.16
N LEU A 54 13.23 -4.45 -24.66
CA LEU A 54 12.46 -5.69 -24.66
C LEU A 54 13.29 -6.86 -24.14
N PRO A 55 12.69 -7.76 -23.33
CA PRO A 55 13.30 -9.02 -22.99
C PRO A 55 13.67 -9.80 -24.26
N LEU A 56 14.83 -10.48 -24.25
CA LEU A 56 15.28 -11.31 -25.39
C LEU A 56 14.25 -12.38 -25.75
N GLU A 57 13.53 -12.91 -24.79
CA GLU A 57 12.47 -13.91 -24.99
C GLU A 57 11.19 -13.35 -25.66
N GLU A 58 10.97 -12.03 -25.57
CA GLU A 58 9.79 -11.36 -26.12
C GLU A 58 10.03 -10.76 -27.51
N LEU A 59 11.28 -10.66 -27.95
CA LEU A 59 11.62 -10.13 -29.28
C LEU A 59 10.90 -10.86 -30.42
N GLY A 60 10.69 -12.17 -30.23
CA GLY A 60 10.01 -13.00 -31.25
C GLY A 60 8.50 -12.78 -31.31
N LYS A 61 7.86 -12.18 -30.29
CA LYS A 61 6.39 -12.06 -30.23
C LYS A 61 5.84 -10.91 -31.08
N LEU A 62 6.67 -9.92 -31.44
CA LEU A 62 6.30 -8.68 -32.15
C LEU A 62 5.12 -7.88 -31.52
N ASP A 63 4.73 -8.18 -30.28
CA ASP A 63 3.64 -7.44 -29.59
C ASP A 63 3.97 -5.96 -29.43
N TRP A 64 5.27 -5.62 -29.35
CA TRP A 64 5.77 -4.25 -29.33
C TRP A 64 5.44 -3.46 -30.62
N TYR A 65 5.24 -4.15 -31.72
CA TYR A 65 4.83 -3.55 -32.98
C TYR A 65 3.48 -2.83 -32.87
N SER A 66 2.56 -3.39 -32.10
CA SER A 66 1.24 -2.79 -31.87
C SER A 66 1.28 -1.47 -31.08
N LEU A 67 2.39 -1.19 -30.38
CA LEU A 67 2.59 0.08 -29.65
C LEU A 67 2.89 1.25 -30.61
N HIS A 68 3.22 0.95 -31.87
CA HIS A 68 3.56 1.95 -32.88
C HIS A 68 2.62 1.84 -34.07
N PRO A 69 1.45 2.52 -34.07
CA PRO A 69 0.39 2.37 -35.10
C PRO A 69 0.82 2.78 -36.52
N HIS A 70 1.94 3.46 -36.66
CA HIS A 70 2.49 3.86 -37.96
C HIS A 70 3.43 2.83 -38.57
N LEU A 71 3.81 1.79 -37.84
CA LEU A 71 4.63 0.71 -38.36
C LEU A 71 3.82 -0.18 -39.31
N LYS A 72 4.40 -0.47 -40.48
CA LYS A 72 3.82 -1.39 -41.48
C LYS A 72 4.83 -2.45 -41.81
N LEU A 73 4.44 -3.71 -41.71
CA LEU A 73 5.23 -4.84 -42.13
C LEU A 73 4.99 -5.12 -43.64
N CYS A 74 6.05 -5.29 -44.37
CA CYS A 74 6.01 -5.68 -45.79
C CYS A 74 6.06 -7.21 -46.00
N GLN A 75 6.27 -7.96 -44.93
CA GLN A 75 6.37 -9.42 -44.94
C GLN A 75 5.27 -10.04 -44.08
N LYS A 76 4.97 -11.33 -44.33
CA LYS A 76 4.09 -12.09 -43.43
C LYS A 76 4.71 -12.20 -42.04
N LEU A 77 3.87 -12.16 -40.98
CA LEU A 77 4.29 -12.05 -39.59
C LEU A 77 5.42 -13.04 -39.21
N PRO A 78 5.33 -14.35 -39.47
CA PRO A 78 6.39 -15.29 -39.09
C PRO A 78 7.74 -15.01 -39.74
N THR A 79 7.73 -14.58 -41.00
CA THR A 79 8.95 -14.24 -41.75
C THR A 79 9.55 -12.92 -41.25
N ALA A 80 8.72 -11.92 -40.99
CA ALA A 80 9.16 -10.66 -40.43
C ALA A 80 9.78 -10.86 -39.05
N GLN A 81 9.18 -11.70 -38.21
CA GLN A 81 9.72 -12.05 -36.87
C GLN A 81 11.12 -12.65 -36.98
N GLN A 82 11.30 -13.66 -37.83
CA GLN A 82 12.59 -14.34 -38.01
C GLN A 82 13.66 -13.36 -38.52
N ASN A 83 13.32 -12.53 -39.48
CA ASN A 83 14.25 -11.56 -40.07
C ASN A 83 14.62 -10.46 -39.08
N LEU A 84 13.69 -9.95 -38.29
CA LEU A 84 13.97 -8.98 -37.20
C LEU A 84 14.87 -9.59 -36.13
N MET A 85 14.61 -10.82 -35.71
CA MET A 85 15.46 -11.54 -34.77
C MET A 85 16.89 -11.70 -35.31
N ASN A 86 17.06 -12.06 -36.59
CA ASN A 86 18.37 -12.20 -37.20
C ASN A 86 19.10 -10.84 -37.27
N LEU A 87 18.40 -9.77 -37.65
CA LEU A 87 18.95 -8.42 -37.72
C LEU A 87 19.46 -7.97 -36.32
N ILE A 88 18.65 -8.13 -35.29
CA ILE A 88 19.00 -7.77 -33.92
C ILE A 88 20.21 -8.60 -33.46
N ARG A 89 20.17 -9.92 -33.64
CA ARG A 89 21.27 -10.80 -33.24
C ARG A 89 22.58 -10.50 -33.99
N SER A 90 22.53 -10.03 -35.20
CA SER A 90 23.73 -9.66 -35.94
C SER A 90 24.34 -8.33 -35.49
N ALA A 91 23.53 -7.44 -34.92
CA ALA A 91 23.96 -6.15 -34.42
C ALA A 91 24.56 -6.20 -32.98
N LEU A 92 24.11 -7.16 -32.15
CA LEU A 92 24.47 -7.24 -30.73
C LEU A 92 25.97 -7.44 -30.46
N PRO A 93 26.75 -8.27 -31.18
CA PRO A 93 28.17 -8.54 -30.86
C PRO A 93 29.06 -7.30 -30.86
N ASN A 94 28.63 -6.22 -31.52
CA ASN A 94 29.40 -4.98 -31.67
C ASN A 94 28.97 -3.89 -30.70
N SER A 95 28.04 -4.17 -29.77
CA SER A 95 27.48 -3.19 -28.84
C SER A 95 28.02 -3.42 -27.44
N PRO A 96 28.39 -2.33 -26.72
CA PRO A 96 28.73 -2.47 -25.31
C PRO A 96 27.49 -2.89 -24.51
N LYS A 97 27.67 -3.86 -23.62
CA LYS A 97 26.62 -4.30 -22.71
C LYS A 97 26.30 -3.19 -21.69
N GLN A 98 25.05 -2.80 -21.62
CA GLN A 98 24.57 -1.76 -20.69
C GLN A 98 23.79 -2.39 -19.53
N THR A 99 23.68 -1.66 -18.44
CA THR A 99 22.84 -2.03 -17.33
C THR A 99 21.76 -0.97 -17.17
N GLN A 100 20.50 -1.40 -17.08
CA GLN A 100 19.34 -0.55 -16.88
C GLN A 100 18.54 -1.05 -15.68
N TYR A 101 18.20 -0.14 -14.75
CA TYR A 101 17.27 -0.45 -13.70
C TYR A 101 15.85 -0.11 -14.15
N GLN A 102 14.95 -1.08 -14.03
CA GLN A 102 13.53 -0.86 -14.29
C GLN A 102 12.74 -0.92 -13.00
N VAL A 103 12.20 0.22 -12.59
CA VAL A 103 11.37 0.35 -11.40
C VAL A 103 9.91 0.45 -11.85
N LYS A 104 9.18 -0.67 -11.75
CA LYS A 104 7.80 -0.79 -12.26
C LYS A 104 6.73 -0.36 -11.27
N ARG A 105 7.07 -0.22 -9.99
CA ARG A 105 6.11 0.10 -8.94
C ARG A 105 6.50 1.39 -8.24
N LEU A 106 5.51 2.08 -7.73
CA LEU A 106 5.74 3.16 -6.77
C LEU A 106 6.34 2.61 -5.48
N GLY A 107 6.98 3.47 -4.68
CA GLY A 107 7.47 3.08 -3.36
C GLY A 107 8.95 2.80 -3.28
N THR A 108 9.35 2.12 -2.22
CA THR A 108 10.75 1.91 -1.85
C THR A 108 11.38 0.75 -2.62
N HIS A 109 12.52 1.01 -3.24
CA HIS A 109 13.34 0.04 -3.98
C HIS A 109 14.79 0.09 -3.49
N THR A 110 15.59 -0.86 -3.96
CA THR A 110 17.04 -0.84 -3.78
C THR A 110 17.70 -0.78 -5.14
N ILE A 111 18.54 0.22 -5.37
CA ILE A 111 19.33 0.39 -6.60
C ILE A 111 20.79 0.51 -6.17
N ASP A 112 21.66 -0.35 -6.69
CA ASP A 112 23.09 -0.44 -6.31
C ASP A 112 23.33 -0.56 -4.79
N GLY A 113 22.43 -1.26 -4.08
CA GLY A 113 22.51 -1.41 -2.63
C GLY A 113 21.91 -0.24 -1.83
N GLU A 114 21.59 0.87 -2.47
CA GLU A 114 21.06 2.07 -1.84
C GLU A 114 19.53 2.12 -1.88
N PRO A 115 18.86 2.52 -0.79
CA PRO A 115 17.42 2.71 -0.78
C PRO A 115 17.02 3.95 -1.58
N VAL A 116 15.99 3.78 -2.41
CA VAL A 116 15.39 4.87 -3.19
C VAL A 116 13.87 4.75 -3.13
N TYR A 117 13.15 5.85 -3.29
CA TYR A 117 11.69 5.83 -3.37
C TYR A 117 11.22 6.34 -4.74
N ASN A 118 10.49 5.51 -5.48
CA ASN A 118 9.87 5.89 -6.75
C ASN A 118 8.56 6.63 -6.48
N THR A 119 8.53 7.93 -6.82
CA THR A 119 7.36 8.80 -6.69
C THR A 119 6.37 8.68 -7.86
N GLY A 120 6.77 7.97 -8.92
CA GLY A 120 6.05 7.87 -10.19
C GLY A 120 6.63 8.75 -11.29
N GLY A 121 7.10 9.94 -10.97
CA GLY A 121 7.76 10.85 -11.93
C GLY A 121 9.25 11.03 -11.65
N ASP A 122 9.68 10.75 -10.42
CA ASP A 122 11.07 10.97 -9.96
C ASP A 122 11.45 9.97 -8.89
N LEU A 123 12.72 10.00 -8.46
CA LEU A 123 13.28 9.22 -7.37
C LEU A 123 13.71 10.11 -6.20
N ILE A 124 13.18 9.82 -5.02
CA ILE A 124 13.75 10.35 -3.77
C ILE A 124 14.90 9.44 -3.36
N ARG A 125 16.11 10.01 -3.15
CA ARG A 125 17.36 9.31 -2.84
C ARG A 125 18.30 10.19 -2.01
N CYS A 126 19.21 9.57 -1.25
CA CYS A 126 20.19 10.28 -0.44
C CYS A 126 21.41 10.75 -1.24
N SER A 127 21.85 9.95 -2.20
CA SER A 127 23.09 10.16 -2.94
C SER A 127 22.84 10.12 -4.45
N PRO A 128 23.67 10.81 -5.25
CA PRO A 128 23.69 10.56 -6.69
C PRO A 128 24.03 9.09 -6.92
N ILE A 129 23.25 8.41 -7.75
CA ILE A 129 23.52 7.02 -8.13
C ILE A 129 24.91 6.94 -8.74
N THR A 130 25.74 6.06 -8.20
CA THR A 130 27.13 5.91 -8.58
C THR A 130 27.28 5.47 -10.04
N LYS A 131 28.46 5.69 -10.60
CA LYS A 131 28.83 5.69 -12.03
C LYS A 131 28.36 4.52 -12.93
N ASN A 132 27.82 3.43 -12.38
CA ASN A 132 27.43 2.26 -13.17
C ASN A 132 25.95 2.24 -13.57
N CYS A 133 25.14 3.19 -13.10
CA CYS A 133 23.73 3.25 -13.33
C CYS A 133 23.38 4.41 -14.26
N THR A 134 23.52 4.22 -15.56
CA THR A 134 23.29 5.27 -16.56
C THR A 134 21.83 5.45 -16.93
N ASN A 135 21.00 4.43 -16.70
CA ASN A 135 19.60 4.46 -17.14
C ASN A 135 18.65 3.83 -16.13
N ILE A 136 17.79 4.66 -15.54
CA ILE A 136 16.67 4.18 -14.70
C ILE A 136 15.39 4.45 -15.47
N LEU A 137 14.62 3.39 -15.73
CA LEU A 137 13.29 3.51 -16.30
C LEU A 137 12.25 3.47 -15.19
N LEU A 138 11.55 4.59 -14.98
CA LEU A 138 10.44 4.69 -14.04
C LEU A 138 9.13 4.42 -14.76
N VAL A 139 8.29 3.58 -14.15
CA VAL A 139 6.95 3.31 -14.67
C VAL A 139 5.93 3.83 -13.67
N SER A 140 5.32 4.97 -13.94
CA SER A 140 4.43 5.67 -13.01
C SER A 140 3.01 5.09 -12.96
N GLN A 141 2.60 4.33 -13.95
CA GLN A 141 1.20 3.88 -14.10
C GLN A 141 0.16 5.03 -14.00
N GLY A 142 0.57 6.26 -14.27
CA GLY A 142 -0.26 7.46 -14.18
C GLY A 142 -0.51 7.96 -12.74
N TYR A 143 0.30 7.55 -11.76
CA TYR A 143 0.29 8.05 -10.40
C TYR A 143 1.60 8.76 -10.08
N ASN A 144 1.51 9.93 -9.46
CA ASN A 144 2.65 10.72 -9.04
C ASN A 144 2.47 11.19 -7.60
N LEU A 145 3.57 11.44 -6.92
CA LEU A 145 3.59 12.13 -5.64
C LEU A 145 3.74 13.64 -5.94
N ASP A 146 2.62 14.30 -6.27
CA ASP A 146 2.60 15.73 -6.52
C ASP A 146 2.64 16.50 -5.20
N ILE A 147 3.41 17.59 -5.15
CA ILE A 147 3.61 18.41 -3.94
C ILE A 147 3.14 19.85 -4.15
N ASP A 148 2.67 20.44 -3.05
CA ASP A 148 2.45 21.88 -2.97
C ASP A 148 3.77 22.56 -2.56
N GLN A 149 4.42 23.20 -3.51
CA GLN A 149 5.70 23.87 -3.29
C GLN A 149 5.61 25.12 -2.39
N THR A 150 4.41 25.57 -2.06
CA THR A 150 4.20 26.71 -1.15
C THR A 150 4.26 26.33 0.33
N LEU A 151 4.15 25.01 0.65
CA LEU A 151 4.19 24.51 2.00
C LEU A 151 5.60 24.01 2.36
N ASN A 152 6.16 24.55 3.43
CA ASN A 152 7.35 23.96 4.05
C ASN A 152 6.99 22.71 4.89
N GLU A 153 8.01 22.01 5.38
CA GLU A 153 7.85 20.76 6.15
C GLU A 153 6.98 20.92 7.39
N SER A 154 7.19 22.00 8.17
CA SER A 154 6.44 22.26 9.40
C SER A 154 4.97 22.58 9.10
N GLU A 155 4.71 23.37 8.07
CA GLU A 155 3.36 23.70 7.61
C GLU A 155 2.62 22.47 7.08
N ALA A 156 3.29 21.67 6.26
CA ALA A 156 2.73 20.43 5.74
C ALA A 156 2.41 19.44 6.88
N ALA A 157 3.28 19.31 7.88
CA ALA A 157 3.04 18.48 9.06
C ALA A 157 1.87 19.00 9.90
N ALA A 158 1.78 20.32 10.11
CA ALA A 158 0.68 20.93 10.87
C ALA A 158 -0.68 20.70 10.16
N GLU A 159 -0.74 20.91 8.85
CA GLU A 159 -1.95 20.65 8.06
C GLU A 159 -2.31 19.16 8.04
N MET A 160 -1.32 18.25 7.93
CA MET A 160 -1.56 16.81 8.02
C MET A 160 -2.14 16.40 9.37
N MET A 161 -1.64 16.97 10.46
CA MET A 161 -2.17 16.68 11.80
C MET A 161 -3.59 17.21 11.98
N LYS A 162 -4.02 18.29 11.30
CA LYS A 162 -5.43 18.71 11.28
C LYS A 162 -6.32 17.62 10.66
N ILE A 163 -5.88 17.01 9.54
CA ILE A 163 -6.60 15.91 8.89
C ILE A 163 -6.73 14.72 9.84
N VAL A 164 -5.63 14.29 10.46
CA VAL A 164 -5.64 13.19 11.44
C VAL A 164 -6.57 13.49 12.61
N SER A 165 -6.62 14.75 13.06
CA SER A 165 -7.40 15.19 14.21
C SER A 165 -8.90 15.37 13.92
N LEU A 166 -9.36 15.24 12.68
CA LEU A 166 -10.80 15.24 12.37
C LEU A 166 -11.55 14.11 13.09
N CYS A 167 -10.87 12.99 13.31
CA CYS A 167 -11.31 11.89 14.15
C CYS A 167 -10.11 11.29 14.88
N PRO A 168 -9.70 11.80 16.07
CA PRO A 168 -8.38 11.55 16.64
C PRO A 168 -8.01 10.08 16.80
N ASP A 169 -8.90 9.23 17.32
CA ASP A 169 -8.61 7.82 17.54
C ASP A 169 -8.53 7.04 16.22
N VAL A 170 -9.52 7.22 15.35
CA VAL A 170 -9.57 6.61 14.02
C VAL A 170 -8.42 7.11 13.15
N GLY A 171 -8.22 8.44 13.11
CA GLY A 171 -7.20 9.07 12.29
C GLY A 171 -5.79 8.62 12.64
N ARG A 172 -5.45 8.54 13.94
CA ARG A 172 -4.13 8.08 14.39
C ARG A 172 -3.85 6.63 13.96
N VAL A 173 -4.84 5.75 14.06
CA VAL A 173 -4.66 4.34 13.66
C VAL A 173 -4.53 4.20 12.15
N ILE A 174 -5.37 4.88 11.36
CA ILE A 174 -5.27 4.87 9.88
C ILE A 174 -3.92 5.50 9.46
N PHE A 175 -3.52 6.59 10.08
CA PHE A 175 -2.25 7.26 9.79
C PHE A 175 -1.04 6.35 10.09
N SER A 176 -1.04 5.67 11.25
CA SER A 176 0.02 4.70 11.57
C SER A 176 0.05 3.52 10.60
N HIS A 177 -1.10 3.08 10.12
CA HIS A 177 -1.20 2.04 9.10
C HIS A 177 -0.63 2.51 7.75
N LEU A 178 -0.85 3.76 7.40
CA LEU A 178 -0.29 4.37 6.19
C LEU A 178 1.24 4.48 6.28
N LEU A 179 1.77 5.00 7.41
CA LEU A 179 3.20 5.06 7.69
C LEU A 179 3.86 3.67 7.63
N LEU A 180 3.21 2.66 8.21
CA LEU A 180 3.66 1.28 8.19
C LEU A 180 3.89 0.77 6.76
N TYR A 181 2.92 1.00 5.87
CA TYR A 181 3.02 0.50 4.50
C TYR A 181 3.95 1.33 3.62
N ILE A 182 4.14 2.61 3.88
CA ILE A 182 5.21 3.40 3.24
C ILE A 182 6.59 2.82 3.57
N MET A 183 6.80 2.41 4.82
CA MET A 183 8.05 1.80 5.30
C MET A 183 8.08 0.27 5.14
N ARG A 184 7.12 -0.33 4.42
CA ARG A 184 6.96 -1.79 4.31
C ARG A 184 8.26 -2.50 3.94
N LYS A 185 9.05 -1.93 3.02
CA LYS A 185 10.31 -2.54 2.61
C LYS A 185 11.32 -2.59 3.75
N ALA A 186 11.44 -1.54 4.56
CA ALA A 186 12.32 -1.55 5.73
C ALA A 186 11.91 -2.63 6.74
N TYR A 187 10.61 -2.82 6.99
CA TYR A 187 10.12 -3.92 7.83
C TYR A 187 10.43 -5.29 7.22
N LYS A 188 10.15 -5.50 5.93
CA LYS A 188 10.43 -6.75 5.23
C LYS A 188 11.91 -7.12 5.31
N ASP A 189 12.80 -6.15 5.10
CA ASP A 189 14.24 -6.38 5.06
C ASP A 189 14.86 -6.49 6.47
N ALA A 190 14.23 -5.92 7.49
CA ALA A 190 14.72 -5.96 8.87
C ALA A 190 14.21 -7.16 9.66
N VAL A 191 12.92 -7.50 9.54
CA VAL A 191 12.21 -8.47 10.37
C VAL A 191 11.23 -9.32 9.56
N ILE A 192 10.00 -8.84 9.36
CA ILE A 192 8.96 -9.48 8.53
C ILE A 192 8.15 -8.42 7.79
N ALA A 193 7.57 -8.79 6.65
CA ALA A 193 6.65 -7.90 5.93
C ALA A 193 5.37 -7.66 6.77
N PRO A 194 4.87 -6.41 6.83
CA PRO A 194 3.59 -6.12 7.47
C PRO A 194 2.45 -6.92 6.87
N CYS A 195 1.56 -7.41 7.73
CA CYS A 195 0.49 -8.35 7.39
C CYS A 195 -0.86 -7.98 8.01
N CYS A 196 -1.08 -6.70 8.39
CA CYS A 196 -2.30 -6.25 9.03
C CYS A 196 -3.24 -5.52 8.07
N SER A 197 -4.55 -5.72 8.26
CA SER A 197 -5.61 -4.98 7.60
C SER A 197 -6.46 -4.25 8.62
N LEU A 198 -6.93 -3.06 8.27
CA LEU A 198 -7.86 -2.29 9.10
C LEU A 198 -9.28 -2.39 8.58
N PHE A 199 -10.26 -2.30 9.48
CA PHE A 199 -11.65 -2.25 9.13
C PHE A 199 -12.37 -1.11 9.87
N LEU A 200 -12.64 -0.01 9.16
CA LEU A 200 -13.37 1.13 9.69
C LEU A 200 -14.89 0.90 9.52
N TYR A 201 -15.60 0.78 10.63
CA TYR A 201 -17.05 0.55 10.59
C TYR A 201 -17.82 1.58 11.42
N GLY A 202 -19.11 1.73 11.10
CA GLY A 202 -20.01 2.68 11.76
C GLY A 202 -21.24 2.97 10.90
N GLY A 203 -22.15 3.81 11.39
CA GLY A 203 -23.40 4.13 10.69
C GLY A 203 -23.21 4.71 9.29
N SER A 204 -24.26 4.61 8.47
CA SER A 204 -24.28 5.25 7.15
C SER A 204 -24.20 6.77 7.27
N GLY A 205 -23.62 7.44 6.26
CA GLY A 205 -23.53 8.89 6.23
C GLY A 205 -22.49 9.55 7.14
N GLN A 206 -21.64 8.78 7.84
CA GLN A 206 -20.62 9.30 8.77
C GLN A 206 -19.33 9.76 8.08
N PHE A 207 -19.26 9.79 6.75
CA PHE A 207 -18.08 10.17 5.95
C PHE A 207 -16.87 9.25 6.07
N LYS A 208 -17.05 7.99 6.53
CA LYS A 208 -15.97 6.99 6.65
C LYS A 208 -15.10 6.89 5.42
N THR A 209 -15.71 6.59 4.29
CA THR A 209 -15.04 6.38 3.01
C THR A 209 -14.33 7.63 2.50
N THR A 210 -15.02 8.77 2.57
CA THR A 210 -14.47 10.06 2.13
C THR A 210 -13.21 10.41 2.93
N TYR A 211 -13.28 10.27 4.25
CA TYR A 211 -12.16 10.55 5.15
C TYR A 211 -11.00 9.56 4.92
N SER A 212 -11.30 8.27 4.88
CA SER A 212 -10.28 7.23 4.67
C SER A 212 -9.55 7.43 3.35
N THR A 213 -10.28 7.68 2.26
CA THR A 213 -9.71 7.91 0.94
C THR A 213 -8.84 9.16 0.92
N PHE A 214 -9.30 10.25 1.54
CA PHE A 214 -8.54 11.50 1.60
C PHE A 214 -7.26 11.35 2.43
N LEU A 215 -7.34 10.74 3.61
CA LEU A 215 -6.19 10.55 4.50
C LEU A 215 -5.13 9.61 3.90
N THR A 216 -5.52 8.63 3.07
CA THR A 216 -4.60 7.64 2.49
C THR A 216 -4.11 8.00 1.09
N GLN A 217 -4.53 9.15 0.53
CA GLN A 217 -4.19 9.58 -0.81
C GLN A 217 -2.79 10.19 -0.90
N ILE A 218 -1.75 9.36 -0.90
CA ILE A 218 -0.35 9.82 -1.03
C ILE A 218 -0.03 10.16 -2.49
N HIS A 219 -0.42 9.28 -3.41
CA HIS A 219 -0.15 9.45 -4.83
C HIS A 219 -1.38 9.98 -5.54
N ASN A 220 -1.21 11.07 -6.25
CA ASN A 220 -2.27 11.71 -7.02
C ASN A 220 -2.32 11.12 -8.43
N ARG A 221 -3.51 11.04 -9.00
CA ARG A 221 -3.64 10.89 -10.45
C ARG A 221 -3.54 12.28 -11.07
N SER A 222 -2.90 12.37 -12.21
CA SER A 222 -2.80 13.61 -13.00
C SER A 222 -4.15 14.24 -13.37
N LYS A 223 -5.27 13.59 -13.09
CA LYS A 223 -6.64 14.11 -13.28
C LYS A 223 -7.58 13.59 -12.19
N GLY A 224 -7.77 14.35 -11.13
CA GLY A 224 -8.93 14.23 -10.24
C GLY A 224 -8.74 13.48 -8.92
N ILE A 225 -9.76 13.56 -8.08
CA ILE A 225 -9.84 12.91 -6.77
C ILE A 225 -9.91 11.39 -6.96
N LEU A 226 -9.05 10.66 -6.25
CA LEU A 226 -9.11 9.20 -6.21
C LEU A 226 -10.46 8.77 -5.61
N ARG A 227 -11.12 7.83 -6.27
CA ARG A 227 -12.30 7.18 -5.72
C ARG A 227 -11.88 5.87 -5.09
N PRO A 228 -12.51 5.46 -3.98
CA PRO A 228 -12.26 4.15 -3.39
C PRO A 228 -12.71 3.06 -4.35
N ASP A 229 -12.05 1.93 -4.26
CA ASP A 229 -12.46 0.74 -4.99
C ASP A 229 -13.57 0.01 -4.21
N ARG A 230 -14.54 -0.58 -4.91
CA ARG A 230 -15.70 -1.18 -4.27
C ARG A 230 -15.50 -2.67 -4.03
N LEU A 231 -16.01 -3.17 -2.91
CA LEU A 231 -16.03 -4.60 -2.57
C LEU A 231 -16.93 -5.45 -3.49
N ASN A 232 -17.79 -4.83 -4.34
CA ASN A 232 -18.56 -5.56 -5.36
C ASN A 232 -17.71 -6.07 -6.51
N SER A 233 -16.43 -5.70 -6.57
CA SER A 233 -15.49 -6.29 -7.52
C SER A 233 -15.38 -7.79 -7.27
N SER A 234 -15.18 -8.56 -8.34
CA SER A 234 -14.89 -9.99 -8.17
C SER A 234 -13.59 -10.17 -7.37
N ILE A 235 -13.46 -11.27 -6.62
CA ILE A 235 -12.23 -11.60 -5.89
C ILE A 235 -10.98 -11.48 -6.79
N PRO A 236 -10.95 -11.97 -8.05
CA PRO A 236 -9.82 -11.76 -8.95
C PRO A 236 -9.52 -10.29 -9.23
N GLY A 237 -10.54 -9.45 -9.44
CA GLY A 237 -10.37 -8.02 -9.70
C GLY A 237 -9.79 -7.28 -8.49
N ALA A 238 -10.33 -7.51 -7.30
CA ALA A 238 -9.81 -6.93 -6.06
C ALA A 238 -8.39 -7.43 -5.76
N THR A 239 -8.11 -8.72 -6.02
CA THR A 239 -6.77 -9.30 -5.89
C THR A 239 -5.77 -8.63 -6.83
N GLU A 240 -6.13 -8.45 -8.10
CA GLU A 240 -5.25 -7.76 -9.06
C GLU A 240 -4.94 -6.33 -8.65
N LEU A 241 -5.93 -5.62 -8.11
CA LEU A 241 -5.77 -4.26 -7.61
C LEU A 241 -4.69 -4.17 -6.52
N ILE A 242 -4.77 -5.00 -5.47
CA ILE A 242 -3.81 -4.98 -4.36
C ILE A 242 -2.41 -5.41 -4.78
N TYR A 243 -2.28 -6.25 -5.82
CA TYR A 243 -0.98 -6.64 -6.36
C TYR A 243 -0.35 -5.57 -7.28
N LYS A 244 -1.15 -4.66 -7.83
CA LYS A 244 -0.65 -3.52 -8.64
C LYS A 244 -0.16 -2.36 -7.78
N LYS A 245 -0.60 -2.27 -6.51
CA LYS A 245 -0.25 -1.19 -5.59
C LYS A 245 0.94 -1.56 -4.72
N SER A 246 1.75 -0.56 -4.37
CA SER A 246 2.89 -0.72 -3.48
C SER A 246 3.05 0.50 -2.59
N ASP A 247 3.52 0.27 -1.37
CA ASP A 247 3.87 1.28 -0.36
C ASP A 247 2.78 2.35 -0.15
N CYS A 248 1.53 1.90 -0.13
CA CYS A 248 0.34 2.72 0.09
C CYS A 248 -0.75 1.91 0.78
N VAL A 249 -1.85 2.55 1.13
CA VAL A 249 -3.06 1.90 1.65
C VAL A 249 -4.17 2.00 0.61
N VAL A 250 -4.74 0.85 0.25
CA VAL A 250 -5.91 0.75 -0.64
C VAL A 250 -7.17 0.76 0.21
N VAL A 251 -8.11 1.65 -0.11
CA VAL A 251 -9.42 1.70 0.54
C VAL A 251 -10.40 0.87 -0.29
N LEU A 252 -10.93 -0.19 0.32
CA LEU A 252 -12.00 -1.03 -0.24
C LEU A 252 -13.31 -0.74 0.48
N ASP A 253 -14.26 -0.18 -0.25
CA ASP A 253 -15.47 0.41 0.30
C ASP A 253 -16.72 -0.44 0.08
N ASP A 254 -17.75 -0.13 0.89
CA ASP A 254 -19.15 -0.50 0.67
C ASP A 254 -19.53 -1.89 1.19
N LEU A 255 -19.02 -2.31 2.36
CA LEU A 255 -19.65 -3.40 3.11
C LEU A 255 -20.89 -2.87 3.85
N CYS A 256 -22.06 -3.01 3.24
CA CYS A 256 -23.32 -2.55 3.80
C CYS A 256 -24.40 -3.62 3.69
N PRO A 257 -25.45 -3.58 4.55
CA PRO A 257 -26.60 -4.45 4.42
C PRO A 257 -27.23 -4.30 3.03
N ARG A 258 -27.59 -5.44 2.42
CA ARG A 258 -28.24 -5.50 1.11
C ARG A 258 -29.48 -6.38 1.21
N ASP A 259 -30.48 -6.13 0.37
CA ASP A 259 -31.70 -6.97 0.30
C ASP A 259 -31.38 -8.40 -0.16
N SER A 260 -30.37 -8.56 -1.01
CA SER A 260 -29.91 -9.86 -1.50
C SER A 260 -28.89 -10.49 -0.55
N LYS A 261 -29.26 -11.58 0.14
CA LYS A 261 -28.36 -12.41 0.94
C LYS A 261 -27.14 -12.91 0.14
N LYS A 262 -27.34 -13.20 -1.16
CA LYS A 262 -26.24 -13.64 -2.04
C LYS A 262 -25.20 -12.56 -2.25
N THR A 263 -25.65 -11.32 -2.47
CA THR A 263 -24.74 -10.17 -2.66
C THR A 263 -23.97 -9.87 -1.37
N MET A 264 -24.63 -9.93 -0.20
CA MET A 264 -23.97 -9.76 1.10
C MET A 264 -22.89 -10.84 1.31
N ALA A 265 -23.22 -12.10 1.13
CA ALA A 265 -22.28 -13.20 1.28
C ALA A 265 -21.06 -13.06 0.34
N GLN A 266 -21.27 -12.60 -0.89
CA GLN A 266 -20.19 -12.36 -1.85
C GLN A 266 -19.27 -11.20 -1.40
N GLN A 267 -19.81 -10.11 -0.86
CA GLN A 267 -19.02 -9.00 -0.34
C GLN A 267 -18.19 -9.43 0.89
N GLU A 268 -18.82 -10.15 1.82
CA GLU A 268 -18.14 -10.71 3.00
C GLU A 268 -17.02 -11.67 2.61
N GLU A 269 -17.28 -12.59 1.66
CA GLU A 269 -16.30 -13.52 1.13
C GLU A 269 -15.12 -12.78 0.48
N THR A 270 -15.40 -11.76 -0.34
CA THR A 270 -14.36 -10.95 -0.98
C THR A 270 -13.48 -10.26 0.05
N LEU A 271 -14.07 -9.62 1.06
CA LEU A 271 -13.34 -8.94 2.12
C LEU A 271 -12.45 -9.92 2.89
N LEU A 272 -13.01 -11.05 3.34
CA LEU A 272 -12.26 -12.05 4.09
C LEU A 272 -11.13 -12.68 3.27
N GLU A 273 -11.35 -12.92 1.99
CA GLU A 273 -10.31 -13.45 1.10
C GLU A 273 -9.17 -12.45 0.89
N ILE A 274 -9.48 -11.17 0.68
CA ILE A 274 -8.45 -10.12 0.60
C ILE A 274 -7.69 -10.00 1.92
N ALA A 275 -8.38 -10.04 3.06
CA ALA A 275 -7.72 -10.02 4.37
C ALA A 275 -6.79 -11.23 4.57
N ARG A 276 -7.17 -12.42 4.08
CA ARG A 276 -6.30 -13.62 4.08
C ARG A 276 -5.08 -13.43 3.20
N ILE A 277 -5.24 -12.90 1.99
CA ILE A 277 -4.14 -12.65 1.06
C ILE A 277 -3.11 -11.67 1.67
N ILE A 278 -3.56 -10.61 2.33
CA ILE A 278 -2.68 -9.67 3.02
C ILE A 278 -1.97 -10.33 4.21
N ALA A 279 -2.72 -11.07 5.04
CA ALA A 279 -2.20 -11.64 6.27
C ALA A 279 -1.26 -12.83 6.03
N ASP A 280 -1.56 -13.67 5.05
CA ASP A 280 -0.83 -14.93 4.81
C ASP A 280 0.18 -14.80 3.66
N GLY A 281 0.15 -13.69 2.90
CA GLY A 281 1.02 -13.47 1.75
C GLY A 281 0.81 -14.46 0.60
N THR A 282 -0.27 -15.23 0.62
CA THR A 282 -0.54 -16.31 -0.34
C THR A 282 -1.64 -15.93 -1.32
N ARG A 283 -1.46 -16.30 -2.55
CA ARG A 283 -2.47 -16.13 -3.60
C ARG A 283 -3.27 -17.43 -3.75
N PRO A 284 -4.60 -17.37 -3.88
CA PRO A 284 -5.39 -18.56 -4.22
C PRO A 284 -4.89 -19.18 -5.53
N ALA A 285 -4.62 -20.48 -5.53
CA ALA A 285 -4.01 -21.23 -6.64
C ALA A 285 -5.01 -21.52 -7.78
N LYS A 286 -5.90 -20.59 -8.16
CA LYS A 286 -6.84 -20.78 -9.26
C LYS A 286 -6.51 -19.88 -10.45
N PHE A 287 -5.49 -20.27 -11.22
CA PHE A 287 -5.35 -19.78 -12.59
C PHE A 287 -5.18 -20.97 -13.55
N ARG A 288 -6.14 -21.15 -14.44
CA ARG A 288 -6.05 -22.15 -15.51
C ARG A 288 -5.01 -21.70 -16.54
N GLY A 289 -4.00 -22.52 -16.75
CA GLY A 289 -3.32 -22.59 -18.03
C GLY A 289 -1.93 -21.98 -18.19
N HIS A 290 -1.35 -21.27 -17.20
CA HIS A 290 0.05 -20.81 -17.29
C HIS A 290 0.77 -21.00 -15.95
N THR A 291 2.03 -21.43 -15.99
CA THR A 291 2.96 -21.40 -14.86
C THR A 291 3.04 -19.97 -14.32
N VAL A 292 2.27 -19.70 -13.28
CA VAL A 292 2.28 -18.38 -12.61
C VAL A 292 3.61 -18.29 -11.86
N PRO A 293 4.49 -17.31 -12.17
CA PRO A 293 5.66 -17.05 -11.36
C PRO A 293 5.21 -16.92 -9.89
N ARG A 294 6.00 -17.39 -8.93
CA ARG A 294 5.78 -17.12 -7.51
C ARG A 294 5.66 -15.61 -7.36
N LYS A 295 4.44 -15.09 -7.27
CA LYS A 295 4.21 -13.66 -7.05
C LYS A 295 4.53 -13.38 -5.60
N GLU A 296 5.34 -12.36 -5.39
CA GLU A 296 5.56 -11.80 -4.06
C GLU A 296 4.22 -11.45 -3.40
N PRO A 297 4.13 -11.47 -2.05
CA PRO A 297 2.94 -11.01 -1.35
C PRO A 297 2.62 -9.56 -1.71
N PRO A 298 1.34 -9.13 -1.56
CA PRO A 298 0.95 -7.75 -1.84
C PRO A 298 1.82 -6.75 -1.11
N SER A 299 2.13 -5.64 -1.77
CA SER A 299 3.03 -4.61 -1.24
C SER A 299 2.28 -3.39 -0.71
N CYS A 300 0.97 -3.47 -0.59
CA CYS A 300 0.10 -2.42 -0.04
C CYS A 300 -0.63 -2.88 1.21
N GLY A 301 -1.05 -1.93 2.04
CA GLY A 301 -2.02 -2.15 3.09
C GLY A 301 -3.45 -2.08 2.55
N VAL A 302 -4.40 -2.61 3.32
CA VAL A 302 -5.82 -2.52 2.99
C VAL A 302 -6.59 -1.95 4.18
N LEU A 303 -7.43 -0.98 3.89
CA LEU A 303 -8.41 -0.41 4.79
C LEU A 303 -9.80 -0.67 4.22
N PHE A 304 -10.55 -1.52 4.88
CA PHE A 304 -11.95 -1.76 4.54
C PHE A 304 -12.85 -0.74 5.22
N THR A 305 -13.95 -0.36 4.57
CA THR A 305 -15.01 0.44 5.20
C THR A 305 -16.35 -0.30 5.13
N GLY A 306 -17.17 -0.15 6.17
CA GLY A 306 -18.45 -0.82 6.24
C GLY A 306 -19.37 -0.32 7.35
N GLU A 307 -20.55 -0.92 7.43
CA GLU A 307 -21.56 -0.58 8.44
C GLU A 307 -21.62 -1.60 9.58
N TYR A 308 -21.14 -2.83 9.37
CA TYR A 308 -21.14 -3.90 10.36
C TYR A 308 -19.86 -4.74 10.30
N LEU A 309 -19.55 -5.43 11.38
CA LEU A 309 -18.38 -6.29 11.48
C LEU A 309 -18.64 -7.69 10.94
N ILE A 310 -17.61 -8.30 10.35
CA ILE A 310 -17.66 -9.66 9.81
C ILE A 310 -16.52 -10.53 10.32
N GLY A 311 -16.59 -11.80 10.00
CA GLY A 311 -15.56 -12.79 10.34
C GLY A 311 -15.68 -13.29 11.78
N THR A 312 -15.23 -14.51 12.01
CA THR A 312 -15.14 -15.14 13.31
C THR A 312 -13.80 -15.87 13.45
N GLY A 313 -13.36 -16.13 14.67
CA GLY A 313 -12.14 -16.89 14.92
C GLY A 313 -10.93 -16.34 14.15
N SER A 314 -10.26 -17.21 13.40
CA SER A 314 -9.05 -16.87 12.65
C SER A 314 -9.23 -15.78 11.58
N ASP A 315 -10.41 -15.64 11.00
CA ASP A 315 -10.68 -14.59 10.01
C ASP A 315 -10.81 -13.23 10.68
N ALA A 316 -11.50 -13.17 11.83
CA ALA A 316 -11.57 -11.96 12.64
C ALA A 316 -10.18 -11.49 13.11
N ALA A 317 -9.26 -12.41 13.42
CA ALA A 317 -7.89 -12.10 13.86
C ALA A 317 -7.02 -11.43 12.76
N ARG A 318 -7.44 -11.45 11.50
CA ARG A 318 -6.76 -10.80 10.37
C ARG A 318 -7.16 -9.34 10.16
N LEU A 319 -8.17 -8.89 10.89
CA LEU A 319 -8.73 -7.55 10.80
C LEU A 319 -8.62 -6.84 12.15
N LEU A 320 -8.13 -5.61 12.16
CA LEU A 320 -8.27 -4.73 13.32
C LEU A 320 -9.45 -3.79 13.07
N PRO A 321 -10.59 -4.01 13.71
CA PRO A 321 -11.74 -3.14 13.55
C PRO A 321 -11.57 -1.85 14.35
N ILE A 322 -12.01 -0.75 13.75
CA ILE A 322 -12.04 0.57 14.34
C ILE A 322 -13.44 1.11 14.17
N ARG A 323 -14.09 1.46 15.26
CA ARG A 323 -15.45 2.01 15.19
C ARG A 323 -15.43 3.53 15.07
N LEU A 324 -16.14 4.05 14.09
CA LEU A 324 -16.47 5.46 14.03
C LEU A 324 -17.75 5.70 14.84
N THR A 325 -17.61 6.23 16.04
CA THR A 325 -18.73 6.48 16.97
C THR A 325 -19.43 7.81 16.73
N THR A 326 -18.67 8.80 16.27
CA THR A 326 -19.17 10.14 16.00
C THR A 326 -18.96 10.50 14.52
N PRO A 327 -19.98 11.06 13.85
CA PRO A 327 -19.80 11.52 12.47
C PRO A 327 -18.65 12.52 12.35
N ILE A 328 -17.90 12.43 11.27
CA ILE A 328 -16.84 13.40 10.96
C ILE A 328 -17.49 14.73 10.59
N ASP A 329 -16.96 15.81 11.13
CA ASP A 329 -17.41 17.17 10.82
C ASP A 329 -17.24 17.47 9.33
N LYS A 330 -18.35 17.61 8.61
CA LYS A 330 -18.39 17.84 7.16
C LYS A 330 -17.68 19.14 6.77
N VAL A 331 -17.83 20.21 7.57
CA VAL A 331 -17.24 21.52 7.25
C VAL A 331 -15.73 21.42 7.33
N LYS A 332 -15.20 20.92 8.46
CA LYS A 332 -13.76 20.74 8.64
C LYS A 332 -13.15 19.77 7.62
N LEU A 333 -13.87 18.70 7.28
CA LEU A 333 -13.41 17.77 6.22
C LEU A 333 -13.32 18.49 4.88
N SER A 334 -14.32 19.31 4.52
CA SER A 334 -14.31 20.08 3.26
C SER A 334 -13.20 21.13 3.23
N GLU A 335 -12.91 21.79 4.36
CA GLU A 335 -11.78 22.71 4.49
C GLU A 335 -10.44 22.00 4.26
N CYS A 336 -10.26 20.82 4.82
CA CYS A 336 -9.06 20.01 4.57
C CYS A 336 -8.97 19.58 3.10
N GLN A 337 -10.08 19.15 2.50
CA GLN A 337 -10.13 18.73 1.09
C GLN A 337 -9.89 19.86 0.09
N ALA A 338 -10.08 21.12 0.50
CA ALA A 338 -9.71 22.28 -0.31
C ALA A 338 -8.19 22.39 -0.56
N LYS A 339 -7.39 21.65 0.24
CA LYS A 339 -5.93 21.57 0.11
C LYS A 339 -5.51 20.11 -0.27
N PRO A 340 -5.79 19.67 -1.49
CA PRO A 340 -5.68 18.25 -1.86
C PRO A 340 -4.24 17.70 -1.84
N LEU A 341 -3.23 18.56 -1.93
CA LEU A 341 -1.82 18.15 -1.97
C LEU A 341 -1.15 18.11 -0.59
N VAL A 342 -1.85 18.45 0.50
CA VAL A 342 -1.26 18.41 1.86
C VAL A 342 -0.72 17.03 2.22
N VAL A 343 -1.50 15.98 1.93
CA VAL A 343 -1.10 14.59 2.26
C VAL A 343 0.17 14.21 1.51
N SER A 344 0.20 14.40 0.19
CA SER A 344 1.37 14.08 -0.62
C SER A 344 2.59 14.94 -0.29
N THR A 345 2.39 16.24 0.01
CA THR A 345 3.47 17.16 0.42
C THR A 345 4.09 16.72 1.75
N PHE A 346 3.26 16.42 2.76
CA PHE A 346 3.76 15.88 4.02
C PHE A 346 4.57 14.60 3.82
N PHE A 347 4.04 13.65 3.03
CA PHE A 347 4.74 12.39 2.76
C PHE A 347 5.99 12.55 1.91
N HIS A 348 6.10 13.58 1.08
CA HIS A 348 7.35 13.90 0.40
C HIS A 348 8.49 14.16 1.41
N TYR A 349 8.26 15.02 2.41
CA TYR A 349 9.25 15.29 3.45
C TYR A 349 9.54 14.06 4.32
N TYR A 350 8.49 13.36 4.74
CA TYR A 350 8.64 12.16 5.54
C TYR A 350 9.40 11.04 4.82
N ILE A 351 9.11 10.80 3.54
CA ILE A 351 9.78 9.78 2.72
C ILE A 351 11.26 10.16 2.50
N LYS A 352 11.56 11.45 2.29
CA LYS A 352 12.93 11.91 2.18
C LYS A 352 13.74 11.57 3.43
N TRP A 353 13.22 11.93 4.60
CA TRP A 353 13.82 11.58 5.88
C TRP A 353 13.91 10.05 6.07
N TYR A 354 12.87 9.31 5.74
CA TYR A 354 12.83 7.86 5.84
C TYR A 354 13.92 7.19 5.00
N ILE A 355 14.12 7.63 3.77
CA ILE A 355 15.19 7.11 2.89
C ILE A 355 16.57 7.43 3.46
N GLU A 356 16.78 8.63 4.00
CA GLU A 356 18.03 9.01 4.68
C GLU A 356 18.33 8.15 5.91
N LYS A 357 17.31 7.76 6.65
CA LYS A 357 17.41 6.98 7.90
C LYS A 357 17.17 5.48 7.71
N TYR A 358 17.12 5.00 6.47
CA TYR A 358 16.66 3.64 6.15
C TYR A 358 17.37 2.55 6.97
N SER A 359 18.70 2.53 7.01
CA SER A 359 19.49 1.55 7.79
C SER A 359 19.28 1.69 9.30
N THR A 360 19.25 2.92 9.81
CA THR A 360 18.96 3.20 11.22
C THR A 360 17.59 2.68 11.63
N ILE A 361 16.58 2.90 10.79
CA ILE A 361 15.21 2.39 11.02
C ILE A 361 15.21 0.86 11.04
N GLN A 362 15.93 0.20 10.15
CA GLN A 362 16.06 -1.26 10.16
C GLN A 362 16.67 -1.78 11.46
N ASP A 363 17.70 -1.12 11.97
CA ASP A 363 18.35 -1.52 13.23
C ASP A 363 17.42 -1.33 14.44
N LEU A 364 16.63 -0.24 14.46
CA LEU A 364 15.61 -0.03 15.48
C LEU A 364 14.53 -1.11 15.40
N LEU A 365 14.04 -1.44 14.20
CA LEU A 365 13.05 -2.48 13.99
C LEU A 365 13.54 -3.85 14.47
N ARG A 366 14.79 -4.23 14.20
CA ARG A 366 15.39 -5.48 14.69
C ARG A 366 15.42 -5.53 16.22
N LYS A 367 15.87 -4.46 16.87
CA LYS A 367 15.90 -4.35 18.35
C LYS A 367 14.51 -4.46 18.97
N TRP A 368 13.52 -3.78 18.38
CA TRP A 368 12.15 -3.82 18.88
C TRP A 368 11.50 -5.17 18.62
N TRP A 369 11.81 -5.83 17.51
CA TRP A 369 11.33 -7.17 17.20
C TRP A 369 11.85 -8.22 18.18
N GLU A 370 13.13 -8.18 18.52
CA GLU A 370 13.73 -9.05 19.52
C GLU A 370 13.06 -8.92 20.89
N LYS A 371 12.72 -7.70 21.28
CA LYS A 371 11.98 -7.45 22.52
C LYS A 371 10.53 -7.97 22.40
N TYR A 372 9.90 -7.68 21.29
CA TYR A 372 8.52 -8.10 21.02
C TYR A 372 8.36 -9.61 21.04
N THR A 373 9.25 -10.37 20.43
CA THR A 373 9.18 -11.86 20.40
C THR A 373 9.28 -12.50 21.78
N LYS A 374 9.79 -11.77 22.78
CA LYS A 374 9.86 -12.19 24.18
C LYS A 374 8.69 -11.69 25.04
N THR A 375 7.80 -10.88 24.47
CA THR A 375 6.66 -10.30 25.17
C THR A 375 5.38 -11.02 24.75
N ASP A 376 4.58 -11.48 25.72
CA ASP A 376 3.24 -12.00 25.48
C ASP A 376 2.21 -10.96 25.95
N LEU A 377 1.35 -10.50 25.04
CA LEU A 377 0.24 -9.60 25.37
C LEU A 377 -1.03 -10.37 25.80
N GLY A 378 -1.00 -11.70 25.83
CA GLY A 378 -2.15 -12.53 26.16
C GLY A 378 -3.27 -12.55 25.11
N VAL A 379 -2.98 -12.06 23.91
CA VAL A 379 -3.93 -11.98 22.79
C VAL A 379 -3.51 -12.88 21.63
N HIS A 380 -4.41 -13.08 20.67
CA HIS A 380 -4.11 -13.87 19.47
C HIS A 380 -2.88 -13.31 18.74
N ARG A 381 -1.95 -14.19 18.32
CA ARG A 381 -0.64 -13.82 17.75
C ARG A 381 -0.73 -12.78 16.62
N ARG A 382 -1.67 -12.90 15.69
CA ARG A 382 -1.85 -11.94 14.60
C ARG A 382 -2.23 -10.53 15.10
N LEU A 383 -3.03 -10.45 16.14
CA LEU A 383 -3.38 -9.18 16.78
C LEU A 383 -2.18 -8.58 17.50
N GLN A 384 -1.36 -9.41 18.13
CA GLN A 384 -0.11 -8.99 18.73
C GLN A 384 0.85 -8.45 17.66
N GLU A 385 1.00 -9.11 16.52
CA GLU A 385 1.80 -8.63 15.37
C GLU A 385 1.24 -7.30 14.83
N THR A 386 -0.07 -7.16 14.70
CA THR A 386 -0.73 -5.90 14.30
C THR A 386 -0.42 -4.76 15.29
N HIS A 387 -0.47 -5.04 16.59
CA HIS A 387 -0.06 -4.08 17.63
C HIS A 387 1.40 -3.65 17.45
N PHE A 388 2.31 -4.60 17.27
CA PHE A 388 3.72 -4.30 17.04
C PHE A 388 3.92 -3.38 15.83
N PHE A 389 3.33 -3.72 14.69
CA PHE A 389 3.49 -2.95 13.47
C PHE A 389 3.00 -1.51 13.60
N LEU A 390 1.78 -1.32 14.09
CA LEU A 390 1.20 0.02 14.23
C LEU A 390 1.93 0.85 15.29
N ASN A 391 2.29 0.23 16.41
CA ASN A 391 3.00 0.91 17.49
C ASN A 391 4.40 1.37 17.06
N THR A 392 5.15 0.52 16.37
CA THR A 392 6.49 0.86 15.89
C THR A 392 6.46 1.88 14.75
N ALA A 393 5.47 1.82 13.86
CA ALA A 393 5.29 2.85 12.83
C ALA A 393 5.03 4.24 13.45
N ASN A 394 4.20 4.30 14.50
CA ASN A 394 3.99 5.54 15.24
C ASN A 394 5.26 6.02 15.98
N LYS A 395 6.05 5.11 16.55
CA LYS A 395 7.36 5.46 17.19
C LYS A 395 8.32 6.09 16.20
N ILE A 396 8.45 5.52 15.01
CA ILE A 396 9.32 6.05 13.96
C ILE A 396 8.82 7.44 13.51
N PHE A 397 7.50 7.63 13.38
CA PHE A 397 6.94 8.93 13.07
C PHE A 397 7.24 9.97 14.15
N LEU A 398 7.12 9.63 15.43
CA LEU A 398 7.46 10.55 16.51
C LEU A 398 8.96 10.88 16.54
N GLN A 399 9.82 9.94 16.16
CA GLN A 399 11.25 10.21 15.99
C GLN A 399 11.48 11.22 14.86
N TYR A 400 10.82 11.05 13.70
CA TYR A 400 10.84 12.05 12.63
C TYR A 400 10.43 13.44 13.16
N CYS A 401 9.32 13.50 13.89
CA CYS A 401 8.85 14.78 14.45
C CYS A 401 9.83 15.43 15.43
N MET A 402 10.54 14.64 16.24
CA MET A 402 11.55 15.15 17.17
C MET A 402 12.80 15.64 16.44
N GLU A 403 13.31 14.87 15.48
CA GLU A 403 14.51 15.20 14.71
C GLU A 403 14.33 16.47 13.86
N ASN A 404 13.11 16.73 13.38
CA ASN A 404 12.80 17.92 12.59
C ASN A 404 12.16 19.06 13.41
N GLY A 405 12.20 18.98 14.74
CA GLY A 405 11.73 20.06 15.62
C GLY A 405 10.20 20.28 15.60
N LEU A 406 9.43 19.31 15.08
CA LEU A 406 7.97 19.40 15.00
C LEU A 406 7.28 19.12 16.34
N THR A 407 7.97 18.45 17.27
CA THR A 407 7.48 18.16 18.62
C THR A 407 8.62 18.06 19.61
N SER A 408 8.34 18.28 20.91
CA SER A 408 9.32 18.03 21.97
C SER A 408 9.34 16.56 22.39
N PRO A 409 10.44 16.06 23.00
CA PRO A 409 10.51 14.68 23.51
C PRO A 409 9.41 14.35 24.53
N GLU A 410 9.04 15.31 25.40
CA GLU A 410 8.00 15.15 26.42
C GLU A 410 6.63 14.95 25.75
N LYS A 411 6.29 15.82 24.76
CA LYS A 411 5.04 15.69 24.00
C LYS A 411 5.00 14.40 23.20
N ALA A 412 6.12 14.02 22.56
CA ALA A 412 6.23 12.76 21.82
C ALA A 412 5.97 11.56 22.74
N SER A 413 6.52 11.55 23.96
CA SER A 413 6.29 10.50 24.95
C SER A 413 4.81 10.39 25.35
N VAL A 414 4.16 11.50 25.61
CA VAL A 414 2.71 11.54 25.95
C VAL A 414 1.87 11.02 24.78
N HIS A 415 2.16 11.47 23.56
CA HIS A 415 1.46 11.01 22.36
C HIS A 415 1.64 9.51 22.13
N HIS A 416 2.87 9.01 22.33
CA HIS A 416 3.15 7.59 22.19
C HIS A 416 2.37 6.75 23.20
N GLN A 417 2.41 7.11 24.50
CA GLN A 417 1.70 6.40 25.54
C GLN A 417 0.18 6.37 25.29
N SER A 418 -0.38 7.52 24.88
CA SER A 418 -1.80 7.63 24.52
C SER A 418 -2.16 6.70 23.34
N PHE A 419 -1.29 6.63 22.32
CA PHE A 419 -1.52 5.77 21.17
C PHE A 419 -1.37 4.28 21.50
N GLU A 420 -0.38 3.91 22.31
CA GLU A 420 -0.19 2.54 22.78
C GLU A 420 -1.39 2.05 23.61
N ASN A 421 -1.92 2.91 24.49
CA ASN A 421 -3.15 2.61 25.25
C ASN A 421 -4.35 2.38 24.32
N LEU A 422 -4.52 3.22 23.30
CA LEU A 422 -5.56 3.04 22.28
C LEU A 422 -5.43 1.71 21.55
N LEU A 423 -4.22 1.36 21.09
CA LEU A 423 -3.98 0.10 20.41
C LEU A 423 -4.23 -1.12 21.31
N ASN A 424 -3.81 -1.05 22.57
CA ASN A 424 -4.08 -2.11 23.55
C ASN A 424 -5.58 -2.34 23.72
N CYS A 425 -6.37 -1.28 23.84
CA CYS A 425 -7.84 -1.39 23.93
C CYS A 425 -8.43 -2.04 22.67
N LEU A 426 -8.00 -1.62 21.47
CA LEU A 426 -8.53 -2.16 20.20
C LEU A 426 -8.17 -3.63 20.01
N VAL A 427 -6.92 -4.00 20.31
CA VAL A 427 -6.43 -5.37 20.14
C VAL A 427 -7.09 -6.32 21.15
N GLN A 428 -7.25 -5.90 22.40
CA GLN A 428 -7.93 -6.70 23.44
C GLN A 428 -9.41 -6.88 23.10
N ALA A 429 -10.11 -5.81 22.68
CA ALA A 429 -11.51 -5.92 22.27
C ALA A 429 -11.69 -6.90 21.09
N GLN A 430 -10.77 -6.85 20.11
CA GLN A 430 -10.82 -7.78 18.98
C GLN A 430 -10.46 -9.21 19.41
N ASP A 431 -9.55 -9.42 20.35
CA ASP A 431 -9.18 -10.74 20.85
C ASP A 431 -10.35 -11.44 21.58
N VAL A 432 -11.10 -10.69 22.38
CA VAL A 432 -12.34 -11.20 23.00
C VAL A 432 -13.30 -11.70 21.92
N ARG A 433 -13.48 -10.93 20.85
CA ARG A 433 -14.34 -11.30 19.72
C ARG A 433 -13.84 -12.55 18.99
N VAL A 434 -12.52 -12.66 18.78
CA VAL A 434 -11.89 -13.85 18.18
C VAL A 434 -12.12 -15.09 19.02
N LYS A 435 -11.91 -15.00 20.34
CA LYS A 435 -12.07 -16.13 21.28
C LYS A 435 -13.53 -16.58 21.44
N GLN A 436 -14.45 -15.64 21.45
CA GLN A 436 -15.88 -15.94 21.64
C GLN A 436 -16.57 -16.41 20.36
N GLY A 437 -15.95 -16.27 19.20
CA GLY A 437 -16.55 -16.66 17.92
C GLY A 437 -17.83 -15.88 17.57
N ILE A 438 -17.97 -14.67 18.12
CA ILE A 438 -19.17 -13.85 18.00
C ILE A 438 -19.35 -13.40 16.56
N LYS A 439 -20.43 -13.82 15.92
CA LYS A 439 -20.90 -13.22 14.65
C LYS A 439 -21.62 -11.92 14.98
N SER A 440 -21.17 -10.80 14.42
CA SER A 440 -21.96 -9.58 14.47
C SER A 440 -23.25 -9.77 13.65
N ASN A 441 -24.38 -9.49 14.25
CA ASN A 441 -25.65 -9.40 13.51
C ASN A 441 -25.73 -7.96 12.97
N PRO A 442 -25.88 -7.75 11.66
CA PRO A 442 -26.01 -6.39 11.10
C PRO A 442 -27.16 -5.56 11.70
N ASN A 443 -28.13 -6.22 12.33
CA ASN A 443 -29.26 -5.58 13.00
C ASN A 443 -29.10 -5.37 14.50
N ASN A 444 -28.03 -5.89 15.11
CA ASN A 444 -27.73 -5.67 16.53
C ASN A 444 -26.57 -4.67 16.66
N VAL A 445 -26.89 -3.51 17.15
CA VAL A 445 -25.88 -2.63 17.78
C VAL A 445 -25.24 -3.47 18.88
N ASP A 446 -23.92 -3.66 18.82
CA ASP A 446 -23.23 -4.49 19.82
C ASP A 446 -23.48 -3.85 21.20
N PHE A 447 -24.24 -4.54 22.04
CA PHE A 447 -24.59 -4.07 23.37
C PHE A 447 -23.35 -3.65 24.19
N PHE A 448 -22.25 -4.38 24.01
CA PHE A 448 -20.99 -4.05 24.68
C PHE A 448 -20.37 -2.74 24.19
N ASP A 449 -20.48 -2.43 22.89
CA ASP A 449 -20.02 -1.16 22.32
C ASP A 449 -20.83 0.02 22.83
N VAL A 450 -22.15 -0.17 23.01
CA VAL A 450 -23.02 0.84 23.62
C VAL A 450 -22.61 1.08 25.07
N LEU A 451 -22.38 0.02 25.84
CA LEU A 451 -21.92 0.13 27.23
C LEU A 451 -20.56 0.84 27.33
N CYS A 452 -19.62 0.51 26.45
CA CYS A 452 -18.32 1.17 26.40
C CYS A 452 -18.44 2.66 26.04
N ALA A 453 -19.33 3.02 25.12
CA ALA A 453 -19.59 4.42 24.78
C ALA A 453 -20.24 5.18 25.93
N LEU A 454 -21.24 4.60 26.58
CA LEU A 454 -21.90 5.17 27.75
C LEU A 454 -20.92 5.35 28.93
N TYR A 455 -20.05 4.35 29.16
CA TYR A 455 -19.01 4.45 30.19
C TYR A 455 -18.01 5.57 29.92
N LYS A 456 -17.54 5.71 28.66
CA LYS A 456 -16.62 6.79 28.27
C LYS A 456 -17.24 8.17 28.36
N ASN A 457 -18.52 8.29 28.07
CA ASN A 457 -19.28 9.55 28.16
C ASN A 457 -19.67 9.91 29.59
N GLY A 458 -19.44 9.02 30.56
CA GLY A 458 -19.90 9.21 31.95
C GLY A 458 -21.37 8.90 32.14
N ASP A 459 -22.06 8.38 31.16
CA ASP A 459 -23.49 8.01 31.23
C ASP A 459 -23.70 6.60 31.81
N PHE A 460 -22.60 5.86 32.00
CA PHE A 460 -22.60 4.53 32.57
C PHE A 460 -21.51 4.36 33.61
N HIS A 461 -21.88 4.04 34.84
CA HIS A 461 -20.99 3.96 36.00
C HIS A 461 -20.77 2.52 36.43
N VAL A 462 -19.51 2.11 36.54
CA VAL A 462 -19.13 0.73 36.86
C VAL A 462 -18.48 0.67 38.25
N ALA A 463 -18.97 -0.22 39.10
CA ALA A 463 -18.34 -0.53 40.37
C ALA A 463 -17.18 -1.51 40.18
N LYS A 464 -16.01 -1.21 40.78
CA LYS A 464 -14.80 -2.05 40.64
C LYS A 464 -14.86 -3.34 41.46
N ASN A 465 -15.82 -3.47 42.39
CA ASN A 465 -16.02 -4.70 43.14
C ASN A 465 -17.45 -4.77 43.70
N ARG A 466 -17.87 -6.01 44.00
CA ARG A 466 -19.21 -6.34 44.49
C ARG A 466 -19.60 -5.59 45.77
N LYS A 467 -18.62 -5.34 46.67
CA LYS A 467 -18.89 -4.61 47.93
C LYS A 467 -19.30 -3.15 47.69
N ARG A 468 -18.63 -2.48 46.74
CA ARG A 468 -19.01 -1.10 46.34
C ARG A 468 -20.33 -1.08 45.59
N PHE A 469 -20.60 -2.04 44.74
CA PHE A 469 -21.86 -2.18 44.02
C PHE A 469 -23.01 -2.36 45.00
N ASN A 470 -22.91 -3.31 45.93
CA ASN A 470 -23.95 -3.59 46.93
C ASN A 470 -24.17 -2.44 47.94
N SER A 471 -23.14 -1.66 48.25
CA SER A 471 -23.28 -0.51 49.21
C SER A 471 -23.81 0.76 48.55
N SER A 472 -23.86 0.85 47.26
CA SER A 472 -24.26 2.08 46.53
C SER A 472 -24.80 1.74 45.17
N SER A 473 -25.67 0.73 45.04
CA SER A 473 -26.22 0.23 43.78
C SER A 473 -26.92 1.31 42.93
N SER A 474 -27.50 2.33 43.61
CA SER A 474 -28.12 3.47 42.89
C SER A 474 -27.14 4.41 42.19
N LYS A 475 -25.82 4.21 42.37
CA LYS A 475 -24.76 5.01 41.73
C LYS A 475 -24.04 4.29 40.61
N TYR A 476 -24.35 3.02 40.39
CA TYR A 476 -23.65 2.20 39.45
C TYR A 476 -24.63 1.45 38.55
N ASP A 477 -24.35 1.42 37.25
CA ASP A 477 -25.12 0.74 36.23
C ASP A 477 -24.59 -0.67 35.98
N GLY A 478 -23.38 -0.99 36.50
CA GLY A 478 -22.78 -2.31 36.33
C GLY A 478 -21.66 -2.58 37.33
N LEU A 479 -21.21 -3.85 37.34
CA LEU A 479 -20.16 -4.35 38.21
C LEU A 479 -19.11 -5.08 37.37
N ILE A 480 -17.82 -4.82 37.63
CA ILE A 480 -16.73 -5.65 37.12
C ILE A 480 -16.49 -6.78 38.14
N HIS A 481 -16.76 -8.00 37.70
CA HIS A 481 -16.49 -9.21 38.47
C HIS A 481 -15.60 -10.15 37.64
N ASN A 482 -14.42 -10.52 38.19
CA ASN A 482 -13.42 -11.32 37.50
C ASN A 482 -13.10 -10.82 36.07
N GLU A 483 -12.90 -9.49 35.92
CA GLU A 483 -12.61 -8.82 34.64
C GLU A 483 -13.78 -8.82 33.63
N LEU A 484 -14.94 -9.30 34.02
CA LEU A 484 -16.17 -9.23 33.21
C LEU A 484 -17.13 -8.18 33.74
N LEU A 485 -17.77 -7.46 32.84
CA LEU A 485 -18.87 -6.55 33.18
C LEU A 485 -20.14 -7.35 33.41
N CYS A 486 -20.73 -7.22 34.60
CA CYS A 486 -21.98 -7.87 35.00
C CYS A 486 -23.11 -6.84 35.16
#